data_8986479dd0cb0043cabd47abaaee0a66
#
_entry.id   8986479dd0cb0043cabd47abaaee0a66
#
_cell.length_a   1.000
_cell.length_b   1.000
_cell.length_c   1.000
_cell.angle_alpha   90.00
_cell.angle_beta   90.00
_cell.angle_gamma   90.00
#
_symmetry.space_group_name_H-M   'P 1'
#
loop_
_entity.id
_entity.type
_entity.pdbx_description
1 polymer ?
#
loop_
_entity_poly.entity_id
_entity_poly.type
_entity_poly.pdbx_seq_one_letter_code
_entity_poly.pdbx_strand_id
1 'polypeptide(L)'
;MIHASQEQMAKVPGLKLSYGLIAIAFAPFAEEYLFRGLLFRALDREWGGWRAVAASAALFAIYHPPMAWLPVCLLGIASALLFKNTGRLAPAMILHMAYNAVVLI
;
A
#
# COMPACT_ATOMS: atom_id res chain seq x y z
N MET A 1 -4.32 8.15 -3.80
CA MET A 1 -3.34 7.73 -4.81
C MET A 1 -3.26 8.73 -5.94
N ILE A 2 -2.14 8.75 -6.63
CA ILE A 2 -1.91 9.65 -7.76
C ILE A 2 -2.47 9.01 -9.02
N HIS A 3 -3.29 9.78 -9.75
CA HIS A 3 -3.88 9.32 -11.00
C HIS A 3 -3.51 10.27 -12.14
N ALA A 4 -3.16 9.72 -13.28
CA ALA A 4 -2.95 10.46 -14.52
C ALA A 4 -3.54 9.67 -15.67
N SER A 5 -4.21 10.34 -16.60
CA SER A 5 -4.79 9.65 -17.76
C SER A 5 -3.68 9.20 -18.71
N GLN A 6 -3.98 8.16 -19.51
CA GLN A 6 -3.04 7.70 -20.55
C GLN A 6 -2.72 8.80 -21.55
N GLU A 7 -3.71 9.61 -21.87
CA GLU A 7 -3.54 10.73 -22.79
C GLU A 7 -2.59 11.78 -22.23
N GLN A 8 -2.73 12.13 -20.95
CA GLN A 8 -1.83 13.08 -20.30
C GLN A 8 -0.41 12.57 -20.26
N MET A 9 -0.23 11.28 -19.93
CA MET A 9 1.09 10.66 -19.88
C MET A 9 1.77 10.63 -21.25
N ALA A 10 1.00 10.45 -22.33
CA ALA A 10 1.53 10.44 -23.68
C ALA A 10 2.02 11.82 -24.14
N LYS A 11 1.40 12.90 -23.64
CA LYS A 11 1.72 14.27 -24.06
C LYS A 11 2.99 14.84 -23.43
N VAL A 12 3.38 14.35 -22.25
CA VAL A 12 4.51 14.90 -21.50
C VAL A 12 5.65 13.88 -21.47
N PRO A 13 6.80 14.18 -22.10
CA PRO A 13 7.96 13.27 -22.06
C PRO A 13 8.40 13.01 -20.62
N GLY A 14 8.60 11.75 -20.29
CA GLY A 14 9.03 11.34 -18.96
C GLY A 14 7.93 11.27 -17.90
N LEU A 15 6.71 11.71 -18.21
CA LEU A 15 5.61 11.69 -17.24
C LEU A 15 5.27 10.26 -16.83
N LYS A 16 5.25 9.33 -17.77
CA LYS A 16 4.96 7.91 -17.50
C LYS A 16 6.02 7.31 -16.57
N LEU A 17 7.29 7.62 -16.80
CA LEU A 17 8.37 7.16 -15.93
C LEU A 17 8.24 7.77 -14.53
N SER A 18 7.99 9.08 -14.45
CA SER A 18 7.84 9.78 -13.17
C SER A 18 6.65 9.22 -12.38
N TYR A 19 5.51 9.00 -13.04
CA TYR A 19 4.33 8.39 -12.42
C TYR A 19 4.65 7.00 -11.89
N GLY A 20 5.36 6.19 -12.68
CA GLY A 20 5.74 4.85 -12.30
C GLY A 20 6.66 4.83 -11.07
N LEU A 21 7.65 5.72 -11.02
CA LEU A 21 8.55 5.83 -9.88
C LEU A 21 7.81 6.23 -8.60
N ILE A 22 6.88 7.20 -8.70
CA ILE A 22 6.08 7.62 -7.57
C ILE A 22 5.18 6.47 -7.09
N ALA A 23 4.48 5.80 -8.02
CA ALA A 23 3.54 4.74 -7.67
C ALA A 23 4.23 3.48 -7.13
N ILE A 24 5.40 3.14 -7.68
CA ILE A 24 6.11 1.91 -7.30
C ILE A 24 6.96 2.11 -6.04
N ALA A 25 7.58 3.27 -5.86
CA ALA A 25 8.52 3.49 -4.77
C ALA A 25 8.00 4.45 -3.70
N PHE A 26 7.56 5.62 -4.10
CA PHE A 26 7.22 6.70 -3.17
C PHE A 26 5.90 6.46 -2.44
N ALA A 27 4.84 6.15 -3.19
CA ALA A 27 3.51 5.96 -2.60
C ALA A 27 3.49 4.77 -1.62
N PRO A 28 4.06 3.60 -1.96
CA PRO A 28 4.15 2.51 -0.99
C PRO A 28 4.91 2.87 0.28
N PHE A 29 5.99 3.63 0.16
CA PHE A 29 6.75 4.07 1.33
C PHE A 29 5.86 4.88 2.28
N ALA A 30 5.17 5.89 1.76
CA ALA A 30 4.30 6.74 2.55
C ALA A 30 3.09 5.98 3.11
N GLU A 31 2.47 5.14 2.29
CA GLU A 31 1.30 4.36 2.68
C GLU A 31 1.64 3.35 3.78
N GLU A 32 2.76 2.64 3.64
CA GLU A 32 3.17 1.69 4.67
C GLU A 32 3.53 2.38 5.98
N TYR A 33 4.17 3.52 5.91
CA TYR A 33 4.46 4.30 7.10
C TYR A 33 3.16 4.68 7.84
N LEU A 34 2.17 5.17 7.11
CA LEU A 34 0.89 5.59 7.71
C LEU A 34 0.08 4.40 8.20
N PHE A 35 -0.08 3.35 7.39
CA PHE A 35 -0.99 2.25 7.71
C PHE A 35 -0.36 1.24 8.67
N ARG A 36 0.93 0.96 8.57
CA ARG A 36 1.60 0.01 9.46
C ARG A 36 2.37 0.71 10.56
N GLY A 37 3.09 1.75 10.21
CA GLY A 37 3.89 2.48 11.18
C GLY A 37 3.06 3.21 12.23
N LEU A 38 1.91 3.75 11.86
CA LEU A 38 1.07 4.53 12.76
C LEU A 38 -0.26 3.85 13.07
N LEU A 39 -1.09 3.61 12.04
CA LEU A 39 -2.44 3.10 12.24
C LEU A 39 -2.46 1.69 12.82
N PHE A 40 -1.78 0.75 12.20
CA PHE A 40 -1.76 -0.64 12.67
C PHE A 40 -1.20 -0.72 14.09
N ARG A 41 -0.14 0.00 14.39
CA ARG A 41 0.46 -0.02 15.73
C ARG A 41 -0.52 0.48 16.78
N ALA A 42 -1.27 1.54 16.46
CA ALA A 42 -2.29 2.06 17.37
C ALA A 42 -3.42 1.05 17.58
N LEU A 43 -3.92 0.45 16.50
CA LEU A 43 -4.97 -0.56 16.58
C LEU A 43 -4.49 -1.82 17.32
N ASP A 44 -3.26 -2.23 17.10
CA ASP A 44 -2.70 -3.41 17.76
C ASP A 44 -2.60 -3.21 19.27
N ARG A 45 -2.27 -2.00 19.71
CA ARG A 45 -2.25 -1.68 21.15
C ARG A 45 -3.63 -1.74 21.80
N GLU A 46 -4.66 -1.28 21.05
CA GLU A 46 -6.02 -1.21 21.61
C GLU A 46 -6.76 -2.54 21.53
N TRP A 47 -6.66 -3.23 20.38
CA TRP A 47 -7.46 -4.40 20.10
C TRP A 47 -6.65 -5.70 20.02
N GLY A 48 -5.37 -5.58 19.63
CA GLY A 48 -4.47 -6.73 19.48
C GLY A 48 -4.77 -7.61 18.29
N GLY A 49 -3.77 -8.36 17.90
CA GLY A 49 -3.86 -9.52 17.02
C GLY A 49 -4.65 -9.33 15.73
N TRP A 50 -5.53 -10.27 15.45
CA TRP A 50 -6.26 -10.34 14.19
C TRP A 50 -7.21 -9.16 13.96
N ARG A 51 -7.72 -8.56 15.04
CA ARG A 51 -8.62 -7.40 14.91
C ARG A 51 -7.89 -6.21 14.32
N ALA A 52 -6.67 -5.97 14.77
CA ALA A 52 -5.85 -4.90 14.23
C ALA A 52 -5.47 -5.17 12.77
N VAL A 53 -5.11 -6.42 12.45
CA VAL A 53 -4.81 -6.83 11.07
C VAL A 53 -6.02 -6.60 10.18
N ALA A 54 -7.18 -7.09 10.57
CA ALA A 54 -8.41 -6.97 9.77
C ALA A 54 -8.82 -5.51 9.59
N ALA A 55 -8.83 -4.72 10.66
CA ALA A 55 -9.24 -3.32 10.59
C ALA A 55 -8.30 -2.48 9.74
N SER A 56 -6.98 -2.64 9.91
CA SER A 56 -6.02 -1.87 9.12
C SER A 56 -6.07 -2.25 7.65
N ALA A 57 -6.25 -3.55 7.34
CA ALA A 57 -6.37 -4.02 5.97
C ALA A 57 -7.65 -3.50 5.31
N ALA A 58 -8.77 -3.47 6.03
CA ALA A 58 -10.03 -2.94 5.52
C ALA A 58 -9.92 -1.44 5.22
N LEU A 59 -9.34 -0.67 6.14
CA LEU A 59 -9.13 0.76 5.93
C LEU A 59 -8.20 1.02 4.76
N PHE A 60 -7.14 0.23 4.64
CA PHE A 60 -6.21 0.32 3.52
C PHE A 60 -6.92 0.05 2.19
N ALA A 61 -7.78 -0.98 2.14
CA ALA A 61 -8.51 -1.34 0.93
C ALA A 61 -9.50 -0.25 0.52
N ILE A 62 -10.22 0.33 1.48
CA ILE A 62 -11.21 1.39 1.21
C ILE A 62 -10.56 2.61 0.52
N TYR A 63 -9.29 2.84 0.77
CA TYR A 63 -8.52 3.92 0.15
C TYR A 63 -8.31 3.73 -1.35
N HIS A 64 -8.66 2.58 -1.88
CA HIS A 64 -8.45 2.20 -3.28
C HIS A 64 -9.78 2.08 -4.02
N PRO A 65 -9.78 2.08 -5.37
CA PRO A 65 -11.01 1.86 -6.13
C PRO A 65 -11.67 0.52 -5.77
N PRO A 66 -13.02 0.45 -5.77
CA PRO A 66 -13.72 -0.78 -5.35
C PRO A 66 -13.29 -2.04 -6.10
N MET A 67 -12.93 -1.93 -7.38
CA MET A 67 -12.45 -3.06 -8.17
C MET A 67 -11.18 -3.69 -7.59
N ALA A 68 -10.39 -2.92 -6.86
CA ALA A 68 -9.14 -3.36 -6.28
C ALA A 68 -9.27 -3.81 -4.82
N TRP A 69 -10.44 -3.71 -4.22
CA TRP A 69 -10.61 -3.96 -2.79
C TRP A 69 -10.13 -5.35 -2.36
N LEU A 70 -10.48 -6.40 -3.10
CA LEU A 70 -10.09 -7.75 -2.70
C LEU A 70 -8.58 -7.95 -2.74
N PRO A 71 -7.88 -7.71 -3.87
CA PRO A 71 -6.43 -7.89 -3.90
C PRO A 71 -5.69 -6.94 -2.94
N VAL A 72 -6.17 -5.70 -2.81
CA VAL A 72 -5.53 -4.71 -1.91
C VAL A 72 -5.78 -5.08 -0.45
N CYS A 73 -6.94 -5.63 -0.13
CA CYS A 73 -7.20 -6.13 1.23
C CYS A 73 -6.25 -7.28 1.58
N LEU A 74 -6.03 -8.20 0.66
CA LEU A 74 -5.07 -9.29 0.85
C LEU A 74 -3.66 -8.76 1.02
N LEU A 75 -3.27 -7.77 0.21
CA LEU A 75 -1.99 -7.08 0.38
C LEU A 75 -1.89 -6.45 1.76
N GLY A 76 -2.95 -5.79 2.21
CA GLY A 76 -3.01 -5.17 3.53
C GLY A 76 -2.84 -6.16 4.67
N ILE A 77 -3.49 -7.32 4.57
CA ILE A 77 -3.36 -8.38 5.56
C ILE A 77 -1.92 -8.91 5.59
N ALA A 78 -1.36 -9.20 4.43
CA ALA A 78 0.01 -9.71 4.32
C ALA A 78 1.02 -8.69 4.87
N SER A 79 0.86 -7.42 4.54
CA SER A 79 1.75 -6.35 5.02
C SER A 79 1.66 -6.18 6.53
N ALA A 80 0.44 -6.22 7.09
CA ALA A 80 0.25 -6.11 8.53
C ALA A 80 0.88 -7.29 9.27
N LEU A 81 0.73 -8.50 8.73
CA LEU A 81 1.36 -9.69 9.32
C LEU A 81 2.88 -9.63 9.26
N LEU A 82 3.43 -9.18 8.14
CA LEU A 82 4.87 -8.99 8.01
C LEU A 82 5.38 -7.98 9.03
N PHE A 83 4.68 -6.87 9.18
CA PHE A 83 5.07 -5.85 10.15
C PHE A 83 4.96 -6.39 11.58
N LYS A 84 3.86 -7.09 11.90
CA LYS A 84 3.66 -7.66 13.22
C LYS A 84 4.74 -8.68 13.58
N ASN A 85 5.09 -9.55 12.62
CA ASN A 85 6.05 -10.63 12.87
C ASN A 85 7.50 -10.15 12.87
N THR A 86 7.83 -9.09 12.15
CA THR A 86 9.21 -8.61 12.03
C THR A 86 9.49 -7.37 12.87
N GLY A 87 8.45 -6.59 13.21
CA GLY A 87 8.62 -5.30 13.88
C GLY A 87 9.24 -4.24 12.99
N ARG A 88 9.35 -4.48 11.68
CA ARG A 88 10.05 -3.60 10.74
C ARG A 88 9.13 -3.25 9.58
N LEU A 89 9.24 -2.03 9.08
CA LEU A 89 8.46 -1.57 7.92
C LEU A 89 9.02 -2.08 6.60
N ALA A 90 10.32 -2.33 6.51
CA ALA A 90 10.99 -2.69 5.26
C ALA A 90 10.35 -3.89 4.54
N PRO A 91 10.07 -5.02 5.21
CA PRO A 91 9.41 -6.14 4.51
C PRO A 91 8.07 -5.78 3.90
N ALA A 92 7.23 -5.03 4.61
CA ALA A 92 5.93 -4.58 4.10
C ALA A 92 6.08 -3.61 2.93
N MET A 93 7.05 -2.70 3.01
CA MET A 93 7.34 -1.78 1.91
C MET A 93 7.79 -2.52 0.66
N ILE A 94 8.66 -3.52 0.81
CA ILE A 94 9.15 -4.30 -0.31
C ILE A 94 8.00 -5.08 -0.96
N LEU A 95 7.16 -5.72 -0.16
CA LEU A 95 5.98 -6.43 -0.66
C LEU A 95 5.06 -5.49 -1.42
N HIS A 96 4.78 -4.31 -0.88
CA HIS A 96 3.90 -3.32 -1.48
C HIS A 96 4.48 -2.80 -2.80
N MET A 97 5.78 -2.52 -2.84
CA MET A 97 6.45 -2.08 -4.07
C MET A 97 6.38 -3.17 -5.13
N ALA A 98 6.61 -4.42 -4.76
CA ALA A 98 6.52 -5.54 -5.69
C ALA A 98 5.11 -5.70 -6.24
N TYR A 99 4.09 -5.58 -5.39
CA TYR A 99 2.69 -5.63 -5.80
C TYR A 99 2.39 -4.52 -6.82
N ASN A 100 2.78 -3.28 -6.52
CA ASN A 100 2.52 -2.17 -7.42
C ASN A 100 3.26 -2.32 -8.74
N ALA A 101 4.48 -2.83 -8.72
CA ALA A 101 5.23 -3.08 -9.95
C ALA A 101 4.52 -4.11 -10.83
N VAL A 102 4.02 -5.19 -10.26
CA VAL A 102 3.30 -6.22 -11.00
C VAL A 102 1.99 -5.67 -11.58
N VAL A 103 1.25 -4.90 -10.80
CA VAL A 103 -0.04 -4.33 -11.23
C VAL A 103 0.15 -3.29 -12.34
N LEU A 104 1.27 -2.54 -12.32
CA LEU A 104 1.52 -1.49 -13.30
C LEU A 104 2.21 -2.00 -14.57
N ILE A 105 2.73 -3.22 -14.58
CA ILE A 105 3.25 -3.85 -15.78
C ILE A 105 2.09 -4.34 -16.65
#